data_6329cefc005a865f24e401b8d61dcda4
#
_entry.id   6329cefc005a865f24e401b8d61dcda4
#
_cell.length_a   1.000
_cell.length_b   1.000
_cell.length_c   1.000
_cell.angle_alpha   90.00
_cell.angle_beta   90.00
_cell.angle_gamma   90.00
#
_symmetry.space_group_name_H-M   'P 1'
#
loop_
_entity.id
_entity.type
_entity.pdbx_description
1 polymer ?
#
loop_
_entity_poly.entity_id
_entity_poly.type
_entity_poly.pdbx_seq_one_letter_code
_entity_poly.pdbx_strand_id
1 'polypeptide(L)'
;YGSKMYIAIYGSNIIEIVDKNTAKSIKQIVPTSTQGEGPRDIIAANGKVYVSMYDGYVSRIDTLSLTIDATLNVGPNPEEMTVANGYLYVANSDGMNYGADYANGKSVSKIGLKTFTEAKRIPVGLNPTKICSTTEGNVYVLAMGNYNDISAKVQKIDNMNVVTDVTEATLMTVKDNTLYLINAPYGATANTYFSIDTKTGNETKNLIDQPVDSPCGIAVNPFTGNIYISSYNMVGGWPSYTTDGYVNEYSANGKFTNKYNV
;
A
#
# COMPACT_ATOMS: atom_id res chain seq x y z
N TYR A 1 -6.18 9.52 12.81
CA TYR A 1 -5.26 10.41 13.50
C TYR A 1 -5.97 11.11 14.67
N GLY A 2 -5.38 11.11 15.85
CA GLY A 2 -6.05 11.58 17.07
C GLY A 2 -7.30 10.74 17.37
N SER A 3 -8.44 11.40 17.55
CA SER A 3 -9.75 10.77 17.78
C SER A 3 -10.53 10.46 16.48
N LYS A 4 -9.93 10.72 15.31
CA LYS A 4 -10.61 10.62 14.02
C LYS A 4 -10.06 9.47 13.18
N MET A 5 -10.92 8.85 12.40
CA MET A 5 -10.60 7.92 11.32
C MET A 5 -10.97 8.59 9.99
N TYR A 6 -10.09 8.49 9.01
CA TYR A 6 -10.27 9.03 7.68
C TYR A 6 -10.41 7.87 6.70
N ILE A 7 -11.41 7.92 5.84
CA ILE A 7 -11.79 6.84 4.93
C ILE A 7 -11.82 7.39 3.52
N ALA A 8 -11.00 6.84 2.64
CA ALA A 8 -11.03 7.12 1.20
C ALA A 8 -12.16 6.31 0.55
N ILE A 9 -13.08 6.98 -0.13
CA ILE A 9 -14.18 6.34 -0.85
C ILE A 9 -14.03 6.68 -2.33
N TYR A 10 -13.30 5.83 -3.04
CA TYR A 10 -12.93 6.03 -4.44
C TYR A 10 -14.12 6.28 -5.35
N GLY A 11 -15.11 5.37 -5.34
CA GLY A 11 -16.24 5.41 -6.27
C GLY A 11 -17.18 6.60 -6.13
N SER A 12 -17.19 7.26 -4.97
CA SER A 12 -18.02 8.44 -4.71
C SER A 12 -17.21 9.74 -4.68
N ASN A 13 -15.90 9.67 -4.86
CA ASN A 13 -14.98 10.81 -4.71
C ASN A 13 -15.16 11.55 -3.38
N ILE A 14 -15.20 10.80 -2.27
CA ILE A 14 -15.43 11.33 -0.92
C ILE A 14 -14.31 10.90 0.01
N ILE A 15 -13.91 11.79 0.91
CA ILE A 15 -13.11 11.46 2.08
C ILE A 15 -14.02 11.62 3.29
N GLU A 16 -14.41 10.50 3.90
CA GLU A 16 -15.24 10.47 5.09
C GLU A 16 -14.38 10.58 6.34
N ILE A 17 -14.77 11.42 7.28
CA ILE A 17 -14.10 11.60 8.57
C ILE A 17 -15.10 11.21 9.66
N VAL A 18 -14.74 10.20 10.45
CA VAL A 18 -15.59 9.70 11.54
C VAL A 18 -14.86 9.76 12.88
N ASP A 19 -15.61 9.83 13.95
CA ASP A 19 -15.09 9.59 15.29
C ASP A 19 -14.72 8.12 15.45
N LYS A 20 -13.47 7.84 15.82
CA LYS A 20 -12.95 6.47 15.86
C LYS A 20 -13.60 5.56 16.92
N ASN A 21 -14.22 6.16 17.95
CA ASN A 21 -14.82 5.38 19.05
C ASN A 21 -16.30 5.10 18.81
N THR A 22 -16.99 6.02 18.12
CA THR A 22 -18.45 5.94 17.92
C THR A 22 -18.83 5.60 16.48
N ALA A 23 -17.87 5.64 15.54
CA ALA A 23 -18.06 5.54 14.11
C ALA A 23 -19.05 6.57 13.51
N LYS A 24 -19.40 7.63 14.26
CA LYS A 24 -20.27 8.68 13.77
C LYS A 24 -19.51 9.59 12.82
N SER A 25 -20.17 9.95 11.71
CA SER A 25 -19.66 10.94 10.76
C SER A 25 -19.43 12.29 11.47
N ILE A 26 -18.24 12.85 11.25
CA ILE A 26 -17.89 14.20 11.68
C ILE A 26 -17.99 15.14 10.48
N LYS A 27 -17.45 14.72 9.34
CA LYS A 27 -17.40 15.51 8.12
C LYS A 27 -17.16 14.65 6.89
N GLN A 28 -17.80 15.01 5.79
CA GLN A 28 -17.45 14.54 4.45
C GLN A 28 -16.73 15.65 3.69
N ILE A 29 -15.61 15.33 3.08
CA ILE A 29 -14.90 16.20 2.14
C ILE A 29 -15.16 15.64 0.75
N VAL A 30 -15.77 16.46 -0.11
CA VAL A 30 -15.87 16.20 -1.55
C VAL A 30 -14.81 17.06 -2.22
N PRO A 31 -13.70 16.48 -2.69
CA PRO A 31 -12.64 17.22 -3.35
C PRO A 31 -13.17 17.90 -4.63
N THR A 32 -12.66 19.09 -4.93
CA THR A 32 -12.91 19.75 -6.23
C THR A 32 -11.96 19.18 -7.29
N SER A 33 -12.24 19.40 -8.56
CA SER A 33 -11.39 18.96 -9.68
C SER A 33 -9.94 19.49 -9.60
N THR A 34 -9.71 20.59 -8.90
CA THR A 34 -8.36 21.13 -8.64
C THR A 34 -7.68 20.50 -7.41
N GLN A 35 -8.42 19.72 -6.65
CA GLN A 35 -7.94 19.02 -5.46
C GLN A 35 -7.71 17.52 -5.73
N GLY A 36 -8.01 17.07 -6.94
CA GLY A 36 -7.88 15.70 -7.39
C GLY A 36 -9.17 14.88 -7.22
N GLU A 37 -9.22 13.77 -7.93
CA GLU A 37 -10.37 12.85 -7.95
C GLU A 37 -9.93 11.42 -7.66
N GLY A 38 -10.85 10.62 -7.12
CA GLY A 38 -10.61 9.21 -6.80
C GLY A 38 -9.64 8.99 -5.64
N PRO A 39 -10.00 9.36 -4.39
CA PRO A 39 -9.16 9.13 -3.22
C PRO A 39 -8.84 7.65 -3.06
N ARG A 40 -7.54 7.31 -2.97
CA ARG A 40 -7.03 5.94 -3.07
C ARG A 40 -6.43 5.45 -1.76
N ASP A 41 -5.47 6.17 -1.22
CA ASP A 41 -4.79 5.84 0.03
C ASP A 41 -4.72 7.06 0.95
N ILE A 42 -4.63 6.81 2.26
CA ILE A 42 -4.60 7.84 3.29
C ILE A 42 -3.52 7.56 4.32
N ILE A 43 -2.66 8.53 4.55
CA ILE A 43 -1.66 8.47 5.62
C ILE A 43 -1.63 9.77 6.42
N ALA A 44 -1.38 9.67 7.71
CA ALA A 44 -1.29 10.84 8.60
C ALA A 44 0.13 11.04 9.14
N ALA A 45 0.60 12.28 9.11
CA ALA A 45 1.86 12.68 9.68
C ALA A 45 1.85 14.16 10.09
N ASN A 46 2.50 14.49 11.22
CA ASN A 46 2.75 15.87 11.66
C ASN A 46 1.50 16.78 11.69
N GLY A 47 0.37 16.26 12.17
CA GLY A 47 -0.89 17.03 12.26
C GLY A 47 -1.62 17.23 10.93
N LYS A 48 -1.18 16.57 9.88
CA LYS A 48 -1.80 16.58 8.56
C LYS A 48 -2.19 15.16 8.15
N VAL A 49 -3.16 15.07 7.24
CA VAL A 49 -3.52 13.83 6.55
C VAL A 49 -3.28 14.04 5.06
N TYR A 50 -2.66 13.08 4.44
CA TYR A 50 -2.34 13.08 3.02
C TYR A 50 -3.20 12.02 2.34
N VAL A 51 -3.76 12.34 1.19
CA VAL A 51 -4.61 11.46 0.40
C VAL A 51 -4.06 11.40 -1.01
N SER A 52 -3.72 10.21 -1.49
CA SER A 52 -3.42 10.02 -2.91
C SER A 52 -4.73 10.07 -3.71
N MET A 53 -4.74 10.85 -4.77
CA MET A 53 -5.88 11.04 -5.65
C MET A 53 -5.54 10.43 -7.00
N TYR A 54 -6.35 9.47 -7.45
CA TYR A 54 -5.97 8.56 -8.55
C TYR A 54 -5.79 9.25 -9.91
N ASP A 55 -6.23 10.48 -10.04
CA ASP A 55 -6.04 11.34 -11.21
C ASP A 55 -4.67 12.09 -11.23
N GLY A 56 -3.75 11.78 -10.31
CA GLY A 56 -2.37 12.28 -10.35
C GLY A 56 -2.04 13.34 -9.31
N TYR A 57 -2.79 13.41 -8.21
CA TYR A 57 -2.54 14.38 -7.15
C TYR A 57 -2.32 13.72 -5.78
N VAL A 58 -1.71 14.48 -4.88
CA VAL A 58 -1.76 14.26 -3.44
C VAL A 58 -2.42 15.48 -2.82
N SER A 59 -3.52 15.27 -2.10
CA SER A 59 -4.20 16.32 -1.34
C SER A 59 -3.86 16.23 0.13
N ARG A 60 -3.61 17.38 0.77
CA ARG A 60 -3.28 17.50 2.18
C ARG A 60 -4.47 18.08 2.94
N ILE A 61 -4.88 17.40 4.01
CA ILE A 61 -5.97 17.83 4.89
C ILE A 61 -5.39 18.33 6.21
N ASP A 62 -5.80 19.51 6.62
CA ASP A 62 -5.54 20.01 7.97
C ASP A 62 -6.46 19.32 8.99
N THR A 63 -5.88 18.73 10.04
CA THR A 63 -6.63 17.93 11.02
C THR A 63 -7.45 18.75 12.03
N LEU A 64 -7.28 20.07 12.05
CA LEU A 64 -8.07 20.99 12.90
C LEU A 64 -9.27 21.55 12.13
N SER A 65 -9.04 22.12 10.95
CA SER A 65 -10.12 22.68 10.11
C SER A 65 -10.92 21.63 9.36
N LEU A 66 -10.35 20.44 9.17
CA LEU A 66 -10.89 19.33 8.37
C LEU A 66 -11.19 19.78 6.94
N THR A 67 -10.25 20.49 6.33
CA THR A 67 -10.31 20.94 4.94
C THR A 67 -9.03 20.59 4.20
N ILE A 68 -9.12 20.41 2.88
CA ILE A 68 -7.93 20.33 2.03
C ILE A 68 -7.28 21.70 2.01
N ASP A 69 -6.07 21.81 2.52
CA ASP A 69 -5.32 23.07 2.62
C ASP A 69 -4.21 23.20 1.57
N ALA A 70 -3.87 22.10 0.89
CA ALA A 70 -2.91 22.10 -0.22
C ALA A 70 -3.09 20.86 -1.10
N THR A 71 -2.70 21.00 -2.37
CA THR A 71 -2.70 19.92 -3.37
C THR A 71 -1.43 19.98 -4.18
N LEU A 72 -0.86 18.83 -4.51
CA LEU A 72 0.37 18.70 -5.28
C LEU A 72 0.18 17.68 -6.41
N ASN A 73 0.52 18.07 -7.64
CA ASN A 73 0.56 17.13 -8.75
C ASN A 73 1.79 16.21 -8.61
N VAL A 74 1.56 14.91 -8.80
CA VAL A 74 2.57 13.85 -8.73
C VAL A 74 2.57 13.04 -10.04
N GLY A 75 3.07 11.80 -10.02
CA GLY A 75 2.97 10.91 -11.19
C GLY A 75 1.56 10.38 -11.44
N PRO A 76 1.35 9.67 -12.55
CA PRO A 76 0.03 9.15 -12.92
C PRO A 76 -0.43 8.04 -11.99
N ASN A 77 -1.72 8.04 -11.67
CA ASN A 77 -2.41 7.06 -10.84
C ASN A 77 -1.65 6.74 -9.55
N PRO A 78 -1.49 7.71 -8.63
CA PRO A 78 -0.83 7.47 -7.35
C PRO A 78 -1.63 6.48 -6.51
N GLU A 79 -0.93 5.52 -5.95
CA GLU A 79 -1.44 4.42 -5.14
C GLU A 79 -1.08 4.64 -3.67
N GLU A 80 -0.44 3.66 -3.06
CA GLU A 80 -0.08 3.67 -1.65
C GLU A 80 1.03 4.68 -1.32
N MET A 81 1.01 5.18 -0.10
CA MET A 81 1.95 6.17 0.43
C MET A 81 2.61 5.68 1.70
N THR A 82 3.82 6.17 1.96
CA THR A 82 4.50 5.96 3.24
C THR A 82 5.27 7.21 3.66
N VAL A 83 5.54 7.32 4.96
CA VAL A 83 6.29 8.44 5.53
C VAL A 83 7.60 7.93 6.14
N ALA A 84 8.71 8.50 5.71
CA ALA A 84 10.03 8.21 6.25
C ALA A 84 10.92 9.46 6.22
N ASN A 85 11.75 9.64 7.24
CA ASN A 85 12.81 10.66 7.27
C ASN A 85 12.35 12.09 6.91
N GLY A 86 11.14 12.49 7.31
CA GLY A 86 10.57 13.80 7.02
C GLY A 86 10.01 13.98 5.60
N TYR A 87 9.86 12.91 4.85
CA TYR A 87 9.29 12.88 3.51
C TYR A 87 8.08 11.95 3.44
N LEU A 88 7.14 12.31 2.58
CA LEU A 88 6.09 11.45 2.06
C LEU A 88 6.58 10.82 0.75
N TYR A 89 6.46 9.52 0.61
CA TYR A 89 6.75 8.78 -0.62
C TYR A 89 5.44 8.25 -1.19
N VAL A 90 5.25 8.42 -2.49
CA VAL A 90 4.00 8.08 -3.21
C VAL A 90 4.34 7.20 -4.41
N ALA A 91 3.77 6.02 -4.48
CA ALA A 91 3.92 5.12 -5.62
C ALA A 91 3.02 5.60 -6.78
N ASN A 92 3.57 5.79 -7.99
CA ASN A 92 2.85 6.25 -9.17
C ASN A 92 2.76 5.09 -10.18
N SER A 93 1.60 4.44 -10.24
CA SER A 93 1.44 3.15 -10.95
C SER A 93 1.14 3.27 -12.43
N ASP A 94 0.56 4.38 -12.90
CA ASP A 94 -0.07 4.49 -14.22
C ASP A 94 -1.15 3.40 -14.44
N GLY A 95 -1.83 2.99 -13.37
CA GLY A 95 -2.67 1.80 -13.31
C GLY A 95 -3.87 1.79 -14.28
N MET A 96 -4.29 2.97 -14.77
CA MET A 96 -5.34 3.07 -15.79
C MET A 96 -4.81 2.86 -17.22
N ASN A 97 -3.50 2.84 -17.41
CA ASN A 97 -2.85 2.74 -18.71
C ASN A 97 -2.37 1.30 -19.02
N TYR A 98 -3.20 0.32 -18.66
CA TYR A 98 -2.90 -1.10 -18.85
C TYR A 98 -2.74 -1.46 -20.35
N GLY A 99 -3.46 -0.78 -21.25
CA GLY A 99 -3.35 -0.97 -22.69
C GLY A 99 -2.01 -0.53 -23.31
N ALA A 100 -1.20 0.25 -22.56
CA ALA A 100 0.16 0.63 -22.93
C ALA A 100 1.19 0.11 -21.89
N ASP A 101 0.91 -1.04 -21.27
CA ASP A 101 1.79 -1.71 -20.31
C ASP A 101 2.29 -0.78 -19.19
N TYR A 102 1.41 0.09 -18.66
CA TYR A 102 1.74 1.02 -17.56
C TYR A 102 2.98 1.88 -17.85
N ALA A 103 3.16 2.31 -19.10
CA ALA A 103 4.41 2.87 -19.62
C ALA A 103 4.98 4.06 -18.82
N ASN A 104 4.11 4.86 -18.16
CA ASN A 104 4.49 6.02 -17.34
C ASN A 104 4.54 5.69 -15.84
N GLY A 105 4.14 4.50 -15.43
CA GLY A 105 4.12 4.01 -14.04
C GLY A 105 5.46 3.43 -13.60
N LYS A 106 6.49 4.27 -13.48
CA LYS A 106 7.87 3.84 -13.14
C LYS A 106 8.51 4.79 -12.14
N SER A 107 7.73 5.33 -11.22
CA SER A 107 8.29 6.32 -10.30
C SER A 107 7.65 6.31 -8.91
N VAL A 108 8.43 6.80 -7.95
CA VAL A 108 7.99 7.20 -6.62
C VAL A 108 8.24 8.70 -6.48
N SER A 109 7.20 9.46 -6.13
CA SER A 109 7.32 10.87 -5.77
C SER A 109 7.77 11.00 -4.32
N LYS A 110 8.89 11.69 -4.07
CA LYS A 110 9.40 12.02 -2.74
C LYS A 110 9.07 13.47 -2.42
N ILE A 111 8.17 13.70 -1.46
CA ILE A 111 7.60 15.01 -1.14
C ILE A 111 8.06 15.43 0.26
N GLY A 112 8.59 16.62 0.41
CA GLY A 112 8.97 17.18 1.71
C GLY A 112 7.72 17.46 2.56
N LEU A 113 7.58 16.84 3.74
CA LEU A 113 6.43 17.07 4.62
C LEU A 113 6.30 18.51 5.09
N LYS A 114 7.42 19.20 5.26
CA LYS A 114 7.50 20.59 5.75
C LYS A 114 7.09 21.60 4.68
N THR A 115 7.55 21.39 3.44
CA THR A 115 7.33 22.32 2.31
C THR A 115 6.11 21.94 1.47
N PHE A 116 5.73 20.68 1.51
CA PHE A 116 4.73 20.06 0.64
C PHE A 116 5.03 20.30 -0.85
N THR A 117 6.28 20.09 -1.22
CA THR A 117 6.80 20.15 -2.60
C THR A 117 7.51 18.84 -2.95
N GLU A 118 7.43 18.41 -4.21
CA GLU A 118 8.18 17.26 -4.69
C GLU A 118 9.68 17.57 -4.69
N ALA A 119 10.42 16.92 -3.79
CA ALA A 119 11.86 17.07 -3.68
C ALA A 119 12.59 16.27 -4.76
N LYS A 120 12.03 15.11 -5.13
CA LYS A 120 12.58 14.22 -6.15
C LYS A 120 11.52 13.27 -6.68
N ARG A 121 11.60 12.94 -7.97
CA ARG A 121 10.93 11.79 -8.58
C ARG A 121 11.95 10.68 -8.78
N ILE A 122 11.74 9.54 -8.11
CA ILE A 122 12.70 8.43 -8.04
C ILE A 122 12.24 7.37 -9.04
N PRO A 123 13.05 7.00 -10.05
CA PRO A 123 12.74 5.91 -10.95
C PRO A 123 12.72 4.57 -10.20
N VAL A 124 11.69 3.75 -10.44
CA VAL A 124 11.54 2.39 -9.87
C VAL A 124 11.05 1.42 -10.94
N GLY A 125 10.79 0.18 -10.58
CA GLY A 125 10.18 -0.81 -11.46
C GLY A 125 8.79 -0.40 -11.94
N LEU A 126 8.29 -1.12 -12.94
CA LEU A 126 7.04 -0.85 -13.61
C LEU A 126 5.84 -1.10 -12.70
N ASN A 127 4.85 -0.21 -12.74
CA ASN A 127 3.57 -0.32 -12.03
C ASN A 127 3.75 -0.47 -10.51
N PRO A 128 4.39 0.51 -9.81
CA PRO A 128 4.53 0.48 -8.38
C PRO A 128 3.16 0.74 -7.71
N THR A 129 2.67 -0.23 -6.91
CA THR A 129 1.34 -0.16 -6.29
C THR A 129 1.39 -0.10 -4.78
N LYS A 130 2.42 -0.68 -4.15
CA LYS A 130 2.58 -0.71 -2.71
C LYS A 130 3.90 -0.07 -2.30
N ILE A 131 3.89 0.63 -1.18
CA ILE A 131 5.08 1.25 -0.63
C ILE A 131 4.99 1.26 0.91
N CYS A 132 6.07 0.90 1.57
CA CYS A 132 6.13 0.91 3.03
C CYS A 132 7.48 1.41 3.52
N SER A 133 7.57 1.74 4.80
CA SER A 133 8.81 2.14 5.45
C SER A 133 9.03 1.39 6.75
N THR A 134 10.27 1.04 7.01
CA THR A 134 10.69 0.45 8.28
C THR A 134 10.86 1.50 9.36
N THR A 135 10.97 1.08 10.62
CA THR A 135 11.26 1.98 11.75
C THR A 135 12.63 2.66 11.64
N GLU A 136 13.56 2.10 10.85
CA GLU A 136 14.85 2.74 10.53
C GLU A 136 14.76 3.74 9.37
N GLY A 137 13.57 3.92 8.79
CA GLY A 137 13.35 4.85 7.70
C GLY A 137 13.78 4.35 6.31
N ASN A 138 14.10 3.07 6.15
CA ASN A 138 14.27 2.47 4.83
C ASN A 138 12.89 2.35 4.15
N VAL A 139 12.83 2.69 2.86
CA VAL A 139 11.61 2.64 2.06
C VAL A 139 11.67 1.46 1.11
N TYR A 140 10.56 0.72 1.02
CA TYR A 140 10.40 -0.41 0.10
C TYR A 140 9.18 -0.20 -0.78
N VAL A 141 9.32 -0.44 -2.07
CA VAL A 141 8.26 -0.33 -3.07
C VAL A 141 8.07 -1.67 -3.77
N LEU A 142 6.82 -2.08 -3.92
CA LEU A 142 6.42 -3.22 -4.73
C LEU A 142 5.94 -2.72 -6.09
N ALA A 143 6.70 -3.05 -7.13
CA ALA A 143 6.39 -2.79 -8.52
C ALA A 143 5.82 -4.08 -9.14
N MET A 144 4.56 -4.04 -9.61
CA MET A 144 3.81 -5.23 -10.06
C MET A 144 4.18 -5.72 -11.47
N GLY A 145 5.01 -4.96 -12.19
CA GLY A 145 5.30 -5.28 -13.58
C GLY A 145 4.08 -5.08 -14.48
N ASN A 146 3.98 -5.86 -15.55
CA ASN A 146 2.85 -5.78 -16.48
C ASN A 146 1.95 -7.03 -16.48
N TYR A 147 2.09 -7.88 -15.48
CA TYR A 147 1.37 -9.15 -15.32
C TYR A 147 1.59 -10.14 -16.50
N ASN A 148 2.67 -9.95 -17.27
CA ASN A 148 3.03 -10.77 -18.42
C ASN A 148 4.52 -11.11 -18.37
N ASP A 149 5.37 -10.40 -19.09
CA ASP A 149 6.81 -10.67 -19.21
C ASP A 149 7.69 -9.89 -18.23
N ILE A 150 7.15 -8.87 -17.57
CA ILE A 150 7.82 -8.13 -16.51
C ILE A 150 7.27 -8.55 -15.17
N SER A 151 8.05 -9.33 -14.42
CA SER A 151 7.65 -9.85 -13.10
C SER A 151 7.52 -8.76 -12.03
N ALA A 152 6.67 -9.03 -11.05
CA ALA A 152 6.56 -8.20 -9.86
C ALA A 152 7.82 -8.31 -8.99
N LYS A 153 8.24 -7.18 -8.40
CA LYS A 153 9.42 -7.15 -7.53
C LYS A 153 9.35 -6.09 -6.43
N VAL A 154 9.98 -6.40 -5.34
CA VAL A 154 10.23 -5.48 -4.24
C VAL A 154 11.58 -4.79 -4.44
N GLN A 155 11.59 -3.48 -4.33
CA GLN A 155 12.80 -2.67 -4.42
C GLN A 155 12.97 -1.83 -3.16
N LYS A 156 14.21 -1.66 -2.73
CA LYS A 156 14.60 -0.73 -1.65
C LYS A 156 15.02 0.61 -2.24
N ILE A 157 14.52 1.68 -1.64
CA ILE A 157 14.98 3.06 -1.90
C ILE A 157 15.78 3.50 -0.68
N ASP A 158 17.05 3.76 -0.83
CA ASP A 158 17.91 4.21 0.25
C ASP A 158 17.83 5.73 0.50
N ASN A 159 18.54 6.20 1.51
CA ASN A 159 18.58 7.63 1.88
C ASN A 159 19.17 8.54 0.80
N MET A 160 19.99 8.00 -0.10
CA MET A 160 20.57 8.70 -1.26
C MET A 160 19.67 8.62 -2.50
N ASN A 161 18.49 7.94 -2.36
CA ASN A 161 17.53 7.62 -3.40
C ASN A 161 18.09 6.66 -4.48
N VAL A 162 19.03 5.80 -4.11
CA VAL A 162 19.46 4.67 -4.93
C VAL A 162 18.45 3.55 -4.76
N VAL A 163 18.05 2.95 -5.90
CA VAL A 163 17.07 1.87 -5.95
C VAL A 163 17.79 0.55 -6.20
N THR A 164 17.51 -0.45 -5.37
CA THR A 164 18.06 -1.81 -5.51
C THR A 164 16.96 -2.86 -5.42
N ASP A 165 17.02 -3.86 -6.28
CA ASP A 165 16.09 -5.00 -6.24
C ASP A 165 16.38 -5.85 -4.99
N VAL A 166 15.32 -6.28 -4.31
CA VAL A 166 15.39 -7.08 -3.09
C VAL A 166 14.96 -8.52 -3.37
N THR A 167 13.75 -8.70 -3.88
CA THR A 167 13.17 -10.03 -4.14
C THR A 167 11.93 -9.90 -5.04
N GLU A 168 11.44 -11.02 -5.54
CA GLU A 168 10.13 -11.09 -6.20
C GLU A 168 9.03 -11.28 -5.15
N ALA A 169 7.94 -10.53 -5.26
CA ALA A 169 6.71 -10.70 -4.50
C ALA A 169 5.56 -9.99 -5.19
N THR A 170 4.32 -10.38 -4.87
CA THR A 170 3.08 -9.77 -5.37
C THR A 170 2.27 -9.08 -4.26
N LEU A 171 2.54 -9.39 -3.00
CA LEU A 171 1.97 -8.71 -1.83
C LEU A 171 3.07 -8.40 -0.82
N MET A 172 2.95 -7.25 -0.17
CA MET A 172 3.94 -6.76 0.77
C MET A 172 3.26 -5.99 1.92
N THR A 173 3.74 -6.21 3.12
CA THR A 173 3.52 -5.33 4.28
C THR A 173 4.77 -5.29 5.14
N VAL A 174 4.80 -4.39 6.12
CA VAL A 174 5.93 -4.23 7.03
C VAL A 174 5.47 -4.15 8.47
N LYS A 175 6.23 -4.73 9.37
CA LYS A 175 6.15 -4.44 10.80
C LYS A 175 7.56 -4.23 11.33
N ASP A 176 7.80 -3.09 11.94
CA ASP A 176 9.11 -2.66 12.44
C ASP A 176 10.19 -2.67 11.34
N ASN A 177 11.11 -3.62 11.36
CA ASN A 177 12.15 -3.82 10.37
C ASN A 177 12.04 -5.17 9.64
N THR A 178 10.84 -5.76 9.63
CA THR A 178 10.56 -7.01 8.93
C THR A 178 9.55 -6.78 7.82
N LEU A 179 9.91 -7.13 6.59
CA LEU A 179 9.00 -7.25 5.47
C LEU A 179 8.30 -8.62 5.53
N TYR A 180 6.99 -8.62 5.35
CA TYR A 180 6.17 -9.82 5.19
C TYR A 180 5.66 -9.85 3.76
N LEU A 181 5.94 -10.95 3.06
CA LEU A 181 5.86 -11.03 1.62
C LEU A 181 5.11 -12.30 1.19
N ILE A 182 4.31 -12.16 0.14
CA ILE A 182 3.73 -13.28 -0.57
C ILE A 182 4.10 -13.14 -2.04
N ASN A 183 4.61 -14.20 -2.64
CA ASN A 183 4.75 -14.28 -4.09
C ASN A 183 3.72 -15.26 -4.64
N ALA A 184 2.69 -14.71 -5.27
CA ALA A 184 1.55 -15.43 -5.86
C ALA A 184 1.28 -14.87 -7.27
N PRO A 185 2.23 -15.04 -8.23
CA PRO A 185 2.03 -14.52 -9.57
C PRO A 185 0.89 -15.27 -10.28
N TYR A 186 0.21 -14.57 -11.19
CA TYR A 186 -0.88 -15.14 -11.95
C TYR A 186 -0.43 -16.42 -12.69
N GLY A 187 -1.21 -17.49 -12.56
CA GLY A 187 -0.92 -18.79 -13.18
C GLY A 187 0.15 -19.63 -12.46
N ALA A 188 0.67 -19.20 -11.32
CA ALA A 188 1.59 -20.02 -10.53
C ALA A 188 0.88 -21.26 -9.95
N THR A 189 1.63 -22.38 -9.89
CA THR A 189 1.14 -23.63 -9.31
C THR A 189 1.22 -23.66 -7.79
N ALA A 190 1.99 -22.76 -7.18
CA ALA A 190 2.14 -22.62 -5.74
C ALA A 190 2.50 -21.19 -5.37
N ASN A 191 1.96 -20.75 -4.24
CA ASN A 191 2.29 -19.45 -3.63
C ASN A 191 3.40 -19.62 -2.61
N THR A 192 4.27 -18.63 -2.47
CA THR A 192 5.30 -18.62 -1.44
C THR A 192 5.03 -17.51 -0.41
N TYR A 193 5.26 -17.84 0.85
CA TYR A 193 5.02 -16.96 2.00
C TYR A 193 6.32 -16.87 2.79
N PHE A 194 6.86 -15.68 2.95
CA PHE A 194 8.16 -15.47 3.59
C PHE A 194 8.27 -14.09 4.23
N SER A 195 9.28 -13.90 5.04
CA SER A 195 9.63 -12.59 5.57
C SER A 195 11.12 -12.31 5.45
N ILE A 196 11.49 -11.04 5.42
CA ILE A 196 12.88 -10.59 5.36
C ILE A 196 13.12 -9.62 6.51
N ASP A 197 14.09 -9.92 7.36
CA ASP A 197 14.65 -8.94 8.30
C ASP A 197 15.50 -7.94 7.52
N THR A 198 15.09 -6.69 7.49
CA THR A 198 15.71 -5.66 6.65
C THR A 198 17.04 -5.15 7.18
N LYS A 199 17.40 -5.49 8.43
CA LYS A 199 18.68 -5.15 9.04
C LYS A 199 19.77 -6.15 8.67
N THR A 200 19.40 -7.44 8.71
CA THR A 200 20.34 -8.54 8.50
C THR A 200 20.29 -9.10 7.08
N GLY A 201 19.18 -8.87 6.36
CA GLY A 201 18.90 -9.52 5.09
C GLY A 201 18.44 -10.97 5.21
N ASN A 202 18.28 -11.49 6.44
CA ASN A 202 17.87 -12.86 6.65
C ASN A 202 16.43 -13.10 6.21
N GLU A 203 16.22 -14.13 5.41
CA GLU A 203 14.91 -14.59 4.98
C GLU A 203 14.40 -15.73 5.87
N THR A 204 13.14 -15.64 6.29
CA THR A 204 12.39 -16.74 6.92
C THR A 204 11.40 -17.29 5.91
N LYS A 205 11.61 -18.50 5.43
CA LYS A 205 10.71 -19.24 4.51
C LYS A 205 9.55 -19.87 5.28
N ASN A 206 8.48 -20.21 4.55
CA ASN A 206 7.28 -20.84 5.11
C ASN A 206 6.72 -20.06 6.29
N LEU A 207 6.49 -18.77 6.07
CA LEU A 207 6.00 -17.81 7.06
C LEU A 207 4.74 -18.29 7.79
N ILE A 208 3.90 -19.09 7.14
CA ILE A 208 2.62 -19.60 7.65
C ILE A 208 2.53 -21.11 7.45
N ASP A 209 1.79 -21.79 8.34
CA ASP A 209 1.61 -23.25 8.32
C ASP A 209 0.41 -23.73 7.49
N GLN A 210 -0.53 -22.84 7.16
CA GLN A 210 -1.69 -23.14 6.30
C GLN A 210 -1.82 -22.08 5.20
N PRO A 211 -1.27 -22.33 4.01
CA PRO A 211 -1.40 -21.42 2.87
C PRO A 211 -2.86 -21.17 2.47
N VAL A 212 -3.12 -19.99 1.89
CA VAL A 212 -4.42 -19.67 1.27
C VAL A 212 -4.33 -19.82 -0.25
N ASP A 213 -5.46 -20.10 -0.90
CA ASP A 213 -5.48 -20.45 -2.32
C ASP A 213 -5.20 -19.26 -3.24
N SER A 214 -5.84 -18.11 -2.97
CA SER A 214 -5.79 -16.93 -3.82
C SER A 214 -5.59 -15.66 -2.99
N PRO A 215 -4.37 -15.45 -2.43
CA PRO A 215 -4.09 -14.31 -1.57
C PRO A 215 -4.26 -12.99 -2.33
N CYS A 216 -4.96 -12.05 -1.73
CA CYS A 216 -5.19 -10.71 -2.28
C CYS A 216 -4.82 -9.57 -1.34
N GLY A 217 -4.43 -9.87 -0.11
CA GLY A 217 -3.93 -8.89 0.85
C GLY A 217 -3.18 -9.54 2.00
N ILE A 218 -2.24 -8.81 2.57
CA ILE A 218 -1.49 -9.19 3.78
C ILE A 218 -1.39 -8.00 4.71
N ALA A 219 -1.62 -8.21 6.00
CA ALA A 219 -1.44 -7.23 7.05
C ALA A 219 -0.85 -7.87 8.29
N VAL A 220 -0.13 -7.10 9.10
CA VAL A 220 0.41 -7.55 10.38
C VAL A 220 -0.07 -6.60 11.48
N ASN A 221 -0.63 -7.16 12.53
CA ASN A 221 -1.04 -6.38 13.70
C ASN A 221 0.20 -5.75 14.36
N PRO A 222 0.27 -4.42 14.47
CA PRO A 222 1.45 -3.74 15.00
C PRO A 222 1.73 -4.04 16.48
N PHE A 223 0.71 -4.45 17.24
CA PHE A 223 0.83 -4.73 18.69
C PHE A 223 1.12 -6.20 18.97
N THR A 224 0.37 -7.13 18.35
CA THR A 224 0.49 -8.58 18.62
C THR A 224 1.46 -9.29 17.69
N GLY A 225 1.70 -8.74 16.50
CA GLY A 225 2.44 -9.40 15.42
C GLY A 225 1.64 -10.46 14.66
N ASN A 226 0.35 -10.66 15.00
CA ASN A 226 -0.50 -11.59 14.25
C ASN A 226 -0.58 -11.17 12.78
N ILE A 227 -0.53 -12.18 11.91
CA ILE A 227 -0.55 -12.00 10.45
C ILE A 227 -1.97 -12.28 9.97
N TYR A 228 -2.47 -11.42 9.09
CA TYR A 228 -3.77 -11.56 8.44
C TYR A 228 -3.58 -11.63 6.94
N ILE A 229 -4.14 -12.64 6.30
CA ILE A 229 -4.08 -12.82 4.85
C ILE A 229 -5.50 -12.97 4.32
N SER A 230 -5.92 -12.04 3.47
CA SER A 230 -7.18 -12.16 2.74
C SER A 230 -7.01 -13.00 1.49
N SER A 231 -8.06 -13.75 1.15
CA SER A 231 -8.10 -14.61 -0.03
C SER A 231 -9.47 -14.56 -0.69
N TYR A 232 -9.49 -14.59 -2.00
CA TYR A 232 -10.69 -14.96 -2.73
C TYR A 232 -11.00 -16.43 -2.51
N ASN A 233 -12.30 -16.80 -2.53
CA ASN A 233 -12.71 -18.19 -2.69
C ASN A 233 -12.47 -18.65 -4.12
N MET A 234 -12.17 -19.94 -4.29
CA MET A 234 -11.95 -20.54 -5.60
C MET A 234 -13.24 -21.21 -6.09
N VAL A 235 -13.61 -20.94 -7.33
CA VAL A 235 -14.74 -21.60 -8.02
C VAL A 235 -14.26 -22.12 -9.35
N GLY A 236 -14.38 -23.44 -9.57
CA GLY A 236 -13.90 -24.06 -10.80
C GLY A 236 -12.38 -23.93 -11.06
N GLY A 237 -11.58 -23.78 -10.00
CA GLY A 237 -10.14 -23.62 -10.09
C GLY A 237 -9.67 -22.17 -10.33
N TRP A 238 -10.59 -21.18 -10.30
CA TRP A 238 -10.29 -19.77 -10.50
C TRP A 238 -10.76 -18.90 -9.32
N PRO A 239 -10.08 -17.79 -9.02
CA PRO A 239 -10.56 -16.83 -8.03
C PRO A 239 -11.95 -16.31 -8.37
N SER A 240 -12.86 -16.35 -7.41
CA SER A 240 -14.22 -15.84 -7.58
C SER A 240 -14.30 -14.39 -7.08
N TYR A 241 -14.82 -13.52 -7.93
CA TYR A 241 -15.09 -12.12 -7.58
C TYR A 241 -16.59 -11.88 -7.26
N THR A 242 -17.39 -12.94 -7.24
CA THR A 242 -18.84 -12.88 -7.01
C THR A 242 -19.29 -13.66 -5.77
N THR A 243 -18.39 -14.34 -5.11
CA THR A 243 -18.62 -15.03 -3.83
C THR A 243 -17.81 -14.37 -2.74
N ASP A 244 -18.29 -14.46 -1.52
CA ASP A 244 -17.60 -13.95 -0.34
C ASP A 244 -16.17 -14.51 -0.27
N GLY A 245 -15.24 -13.64 0.13
CA GLY A 245 -13.87 -14.05 0.41
C GLY A 245 -13.70 -14.45 1.88
N TYR A 246 -12.44 -14.57 2.29
CA TYR A 246 -12.14 -14.84 3.69
C TYR A 246 -10.81 -14.19 4.11
N VAL A 247 -10.62 -14.06 5.41
CA VAL A 247 -9.36 -13.65 6.02
C VAL A 247 -8.91 -14.75 6.98
N ASN A 248 -7.72 -15.29 6.76
CA ASN A 248 -7.07 -16.15 7.73
C ASN A 248 -6.20 -15.32 8.68
N GLU A 249 -6.31 -15.62 9.97
CA GLU A 249 -5.45 -15.10 11.02
C GLU A 249 -4.41 -16.15 11.41
N TYR A 250 -3.18 -15.70 11.57
CA TYR A 250 -2.07 -16.49 12.08
C TYR A 250 -1.43 -15.76 13.26
N SER A 251 -0.94 -16.49 14.23
CA SER A 251 -0.12 -15.93 15.30
C SER A 251 1.19 -15.35 14.74
N ALA A 252 1.93 -14.60 15.54
CA ALA A 252 3.20 -13.97 15.14
C ALA A 252 4.27 -14.97 14.66
N ASN A 253 4.14 -16.25 15.01
CA ASN A 253 5.03 -17.32 14.55
C ASN A 253 4.44 -18.16 13.41
N GLY A 254 3.42 -17.64 12.71
CA GLY A 254 2.85 -18.22 11.50
C GLY A 254 1.90 -19.39 11.71
N LYS A 255 1.45 -19.66 12.95
CA LYS A 255 0.46 -20.70 13.24
C LYS A 255 -0.94 -20.20 12.94
N PHE A 256 -1.72 -20.94 12.15
CA PHE A 256 -3.13 -20.64 11.91
C PHE A 256 -3.92 -20.59 13.23
N THR A 257 -4.73 -19.58 13.41
CA THR A 257 -5.54 -19.35 14.61
C THR A 257 -7.02 -19.22 14.31
N ASN A 258 -7.40 -18.54 13.23
CA ASN A 258 -8.81 -18.32 12.90
C ASN A 258 -9.03 -18.03 11.42
N LYS A 259 -10.29 -18.22 10.98
CA LYS A 259 -10.78 -17.83 9.65
C LYS A 259 -12.04 -16.99 9.79
N TYR A 260 -12.05 -15.84 9.15
CA TYR A 260 -13.18 -14.92 9.07
C TYR A 260 -13.73 -14.92 7.65
N ASN A 261 -15.02 -15.24 7.47
CA ASN A 261 -15.70 -15.05 6.18
C ASN A 261 -16.13 -13.58 6.07
N VAL A 262 -15.91 -12.98 4.89
CA VAL A 262 -16.15 -11.56 4.64
C VAL A 262 -16.85 -11.35 3.31
#